data_f06af46e4a6050ba56bb9f781068cc3a
#
_entry.id   f06af46e4a6050ba56bb9f781068cc3a
#
_cell.length_a   1.000
_cell.length_b   1.000
_cell.length_c   1.000
_cell.angle_alpha   90.00
_cell.angle_beta   90.00
_cell.angle_gamma   90.00
#
_symmetry.space_group_name_H-M   'P 1'
#
loop_
_entity.id
_entity.type
_entity.pdbx_description
1 polymer ?
#
loop_
_entity_poly.entity_id
_entity_poly.type
_entity_poly.pdbx_seq_one_letter_code
_entity_poly.pdbx_strand_id
1 'polypeptide(L)'
;QKAEFKRLERRLKGKVQAAGEAFQAFEQEIQALRHERKTRSAALQMRLFAQFRMLNARGEVKDLCEIFHSPPQKTPPAGAGECALPKLLQYAYLHQLQPLAMGEFWWGMSPKDEIRREGHFYPSCKGKCEPILKHMLVGLDVEPNPLEEDVHRQTALEILYEDEWLLVVHKPAGMLSVPGKNDLDSILQRLHNLYPRATGPLIVHRLDMATSGLLLAAKTKEVHKELQALFETRLIQKRYTALLEGELETDEGIIDLPICPNPMDRPRQMVSREYGKRAVTSYRVLERKDGKTRITFYPHTGRMHQLRVHAAHP
;
A
#
# COMPACT_ATOMS: atom_id res chain seq x y z
N GLN A 1 73.19 5.12 -15.08
CA GLN A 1 72.01 5.48 -14.24
C GLN A 1 70.76 5.78 -15.06
N LYS A 2 70.72 6.72 -16.04
CA LYS A 2 69.51 7.02 -16.87
C LYS A 2 69.04 5.82 -17.71
N ALA A 3 69.98 5.04 -18.26
CA ALA A 3 69.64 3.86 -19.07
C ALA A 3 69.06 2.69 -18.22
N GLU A 4 69.59 2.50 -17.00
CA GLU A 4 69.11 1.51 -16.05
C GLU A 4 67.69 1.87 -15.53
N PHE A 5 67.47 3.13 -15.22
CA PHE A 5 66.15 3.63 -14.79
C PHE A 5 65.11 3.39 -15.88
N LYS A 6 65.40 3.76 -17.13
CA LYS A 6 64.48 3.47 -18.27
C LYS A 6 64.19 1.97 -18.46
N ARG A 7 65.19 1.10 -18.23
CA ARG A 7 65.00 -0.34 -18.31
C ARG A 7 64.14 -0.87 -17.18
N LEU A 8 64.34 -0.39 -15.97
CA LEU A 8 63.51 -0.74 -14.81
C LEU A 8 62.07 -0.26 -14.98
N GLU A 9 61.89 0.97 -15.44
CA GLU A 9 60.56 1.53 -15.72
C GLU A 9 59.79 0.72 -16.74
N ARG A 10 60.40 0.33 -17.89
CA ARG A 10 59.77 -0.54 -18.88
C ARG A 10 59.39 -1.91 -18.32
N ARG A 11 60.27 -2.50 -17.51
CA ARG A 11 60.01 -3.79 -16.85
C ARG A 11 58.86 -3.73 -15.88
N LEU A 12 58.77 -2.65 -15.08
CA LEU A 12 57.65 -2.47 -14.13
C LEU A 12 56.34 -2.17 -14.86
N LYS A 13 56.36 -1.30 -15.87
CA LYS A 13 55.18 -1.06 -16.73
C LYS A 13 54.67 -2.36 -17.36
N GLY A 14 55.55 -3.17 -17.88
CA GLY A 14 55.15 -4.50 -18.46
C GLY A 14 54.51 -5.44 -17.42
N LYS A 15 55.05 -5.46 -16.19
CA LYS A 15 54.43 -6.28 -15.10
C LYS A 15 53.08 -5.74 -14.66
N VAL A 16 52.94 -4.42 -14.57
CA VAL A 16 51.64 -3.78 -14.20
C VAL A 16 50.58 -4.05 -15.28
N GLN A 17 50.98 -3.93 -16.56
CA GLN A 17 50.10 -4.22 -17.68
C GLN A 17 49.65 -5.69 -17.69
N ALA A 18 50.58 -6.64 -17.57
CA ALA A 18 50.25 -8.07 -17.53
C ALA A 18 49.35 -8.44 -16.32
N ALA A 19 49.60 -7.84 -15.16
CA ALA A 19 48.74 -8.02 -13.97
C ALA A 19 47.34 -7.42 -14.20
N GLY A 20 47.26 -6.24 -14.85
CA GLY A 20 46.00 -5.62 -15.23
C GLY A 20 45.14 -6.46 -16.20
N GLU A 21 45.84 -7.00 -17.24
CA GLU A 21 45.16 -7.89 -18.19
C GLU A 21 44.66 -9.20 -17.54
N ALA A 22 45.46 -9.80 -16.65
CA ALA A 22 45.04 -10.96 -15.87
C ALA A 22 43.87 -10.65 -14.96
N PHE A 23 43.89 -9.50 -14.26
CA PHE A 23 42.79 -9.05 -13.40
C PHE A 23 41.50 -8.86 -14.21
N GLN A 24 41.56 -8.19 -15.37
CA GLN A 24 40.39 -7.99 -16.23
C GLN A 24 39.82 -9.32 -16.74
N ALA A 25 40.68 -10.30 -17.08
CA ALA A 25 40.23 -11.65 -17.49
C ALA A 25 39.47 -12.34 -16.36
N PHE A 26 39.97 -12.29 -15.13
CA PHE A 26 39.25 -12.84 -13.94
C PHE A 26 37.93 -12.12 -13.66
N GLU A 27 37.90 -10.79 -13.78
CA GLU A 27 36.64 -10.04 -13.61
C GLU A 27 35.59 -10.45 -14.65
N GLN A 28 36.00 -10.62 -15.92
CA GLN A 28 35.09 -11.08 -16.98
C GLN A 28 34.57 -12.49 -16.69
N GLU A 29 35.40 -13.40 -16.24
CA GLU A 29 35.02 -14.77 -15.89
C GLU A 29 34.03 -14.77 -14.70
N ILE A 30 34.30 -13.98 -13.65
CA ILE A 30 33.39 -13.83 -12.51
C ILE A 30 32.05 -13.27 -12.94
N GLN A 31 32.02 -12.28 -13.83
CA GLN A 31 30.77 -11.72 -14.36
C GLN A 31 29.99 -12.75 -15.19
N ALA A 32 30.67 -13.51 -16.02
CA ALA A 32 30.07 -14.59 -16.80
C ALA A 32 29.45 -15.67 -15.91
N LEU A 33 30.16 -16.12 -14.88
CA LEU A 33 29.66 -17.10 -13.90
C LEU A 33 28.48 -16.57 -13.11
N ARG A 34 28.49 -15.29 -12.70
CA ARG A 34 27.36 -14.63 -12.03
C ARG A 34 26.13 -14.58 -12.94
N HIS A 35 26.32 -14.25 -14.20
CA HIS A 35 25.23 -14.22 -15.19
C HIS A 35 24.65 -15.62 -15.41
N GLU A 36 25.50 -16.62 -15.62
CA GLU A 36 25.09 -18.02 -15.78
C GLU A 36 24.31 -18.53 -14.57
N ARG A 37 24.83 -18.29 -13.35
CA ARG A 37 24.13 -18.65 -12.11
C ARG A 37 22.73 -18.01 -12.05
N LYS A 38 22.63 -16.69 -12.36
CA LYS A 38 21.35 -15.97 -12.34
C LYS A 38 20.36 -16.59 -13.34
N THR A 39 20.81 -16.88 -14.54
CA THR A 39 19.97 -17.46 -15.60
C THR A 39 19.50 -18.86 -15.24
N ARG A 40 20.42 -19.72 -14.75
CA ARG A 40 20.08 -21.10 -14.32
C ARG A 40 19.15 -21.10 -13.12
N SER A 41 19.35 -20.21 -12.13
CA SER A 41 18.47 -20.09 -10.97
C SER A 41 17.08 -19.64 -11.38
N ALA A 42 16.95 -18.64 -12.27
CA ALA A 42 15.66 -18.18 -12.76
C ALA A 42 14.92 -19.30 -13.54
N ALA A 43 15.63 -20.02 -14.42
CA ALA A 43 15.04 -21.13 -15.18
C ALA A 43 14.57 -22.27 -14.26
N LEU A 44 15.37 -22.62 -13.25
CA LEU A 44 14.99 -23.63 -12.24
C LEU A 44 13.76 -23.18 -11.45
N GLN A 45 13.72 -21.92 -11.02
CA GLN A 45 12.58 -21.38 -10.30
C GLN A 45 11.29 -21.44 -11.12
N MET A 46 11.33 -21.05 -12.39
CA MET A 46 10.17 -21.16 -13.29
C MET A 46 9.71 -22.60 -13.47
N ARG A 47 10.65 -23.54 -13.61
CA ARG A 47 10.34 -24.98 -13.69
C ARG A 47 9.67 -25.49 -12.41
N LEU A 48 10.14 -25.07 -11.25
CA LEU A 48 9.51 -25.41 -9.97
C LEU A 48 8.11 -24.85 -9.87
N PHE A 49 7.88 -23.58 -10.25
CA PHE A 49 6.55 -22.98 -10.24
C PHE A 49 5.55 -23.69 -11.13
N ALA A 50 5.97 -24.17 -12.31
CA ALA A 50 5.14 -24.95 -13.20
C ALA A 50 4.79 -26.36 -12.64
N GLN A 51 5.54 -26.86 -11.66
CA GLN A 51 5.25 -28.12 -10.96
C GLN A 51 4.24 -27.96 -9.82
N PHE A 52 4.05 -26.74 -9.28
CA PHE A 52 3.06 -26.44 -8.25
C PHE A 52 1.68 -26.37 -8.89
N ARG A 53 0.95 -27.47 -8.83
CA ARG A 53 -0.41 -27.59 -9.40
C ARG A 53 -1.44 -27.41 -8.30
N MET A 54 -2.20 -26.31 -8.37
CA MET A 54 -3.20 -25.92 -7.39
C MET A 54 -4.60 -26.30 -7.86
N LEU A 55 -5.29 -27.12 -7.05
CA LEU A 55 -6.69 -27.50 -7.26
C LEU A 55 -7.63 -26.42 -6.73
N ASN A 56 -8.75 -26.23 -7.36
CA ASN A 56 -9.90 -25.53 -6.76
C ASN A 56 -11.02 -26.54 -6.37
N ALA A 57 -12.08 -26.05 -5.74
CA ALA A 57 -13.18 -26.92 -5.31
C ALA A 57 -14.00 -27.53 -6.47
N ARG A 58 -13.83 -27.04 -7.71
CA ARG A 58 -14.43 -27.63 -8.92
C ARG A 58 -13.56 -28.72 -9.55
N GLY A 59 -12.37 -28.96 -9.00
CA GLY A 59 -11.42 -29.92 -9.57
C GLY A 59 -10.57 -29.35 -10.70
N GLU A 60 -10.64 -28.05 -10.99
CA GLU A 60 -9.79 -27.40 -11.99
C GLU A 60 -8.40 -27.18 -11.44
N VAL A 61 -7.38 -27.45 -12.27
CA VAL A 61 -5.96 -27.34 -11.89
C VAL A 61 -5.30 -26.19 -12.64
N LYS A 62 -4.61 -25.32 -11.90
CA LYS A 62 -3.68 -24.33 -12.50
C LYS A 62 -2.33 -24.43 -11.83
N ASP A 63 -1.25 -24.20 -12.59
CA ASP A 63 0.06 -24.01 -12.01
C ASP A 63 0.29 -22.56 -11.54
N LEU A 64 1.36 -22.32 -10.79
CA LEU A 64 1.64 -20.97 -10.31
C LEU A 64 1.91 -19.96 -11.43
N CYS A 65 2.48 -20.40 -12.55
CA CYS A 65 2.73 -19.52 -13.70
C CYS A 65 1.42 -19.07 -14.34
N GLU A 66 0.43 -19.96 -14.44
CA GLU A 66 -0.90 -19.65 -14.95
C GLU A 66 -1.66 -18.71 -13.99
N ILE A 67 -1.57 -18.96 -12.67
CA ILE A 67 -2.22 -18.13 -11.64
C ILE A 67 -1.67 -16.69 -11.64
N PHE A 68 -0.36 -16.51 -11.82
CA PHE A 68 0.30 -15.20 -11.79
C PHE A 68 0.49 -14.57 -13.18
N HIS A 69 -0.17 -15.09 -14.22
CA HIS A 69 -0.01 -14.57 -15.60
C HIS A 69 -0.58 -13.15 -15.80
N SER A 70 -1.47 -12.70 -14.92
CA SER A 70 -2.14 -11.38 -15.02
C SER A 70 -1.32 -10.25 -14.39
N PRO A 71 -1.28 -9.04 -15.00
CA PRO A 71 -0.66 -7.87 -14.38
C PRO A 71 -1.27 -7.56 -13.00
N PRO A 72 -0.50 -7.01 -12.05
CA PRO A 72 0.86 -6.45 -12.20
C PRO A 72 2.00 -7.47 -12.04
N GLN A 73 1.73 -8.72 -11.67
CA GLN A 73 2.74 -9.73 -11.37
C GLN A 73 2.78 -10.79 -12.48
N LYS A 74 3.73 -10.68 -13.41
CA LYS A 74 3.92 -11.67 -14.49
C LYS A 74 4.70 -12.92 -14.06
N THR A 75 5.25 -12.95 -12.86
CA THR A 75 6.07 -14.05 -12.33
C THR A 75 5.70 -14.31 -10.88
N PRO A 76 5.49 -15.56 -10.48
CA PRO A 76 5.24 -15.89 -9.09
C PRO A 76 6.39 -15.40 -8.19
N PRO A 77 6.11 -14.74 -7.06
CA PRO A 77 7.16 -14.35 -6.12
C PRO A 77 7.75 -15.58 -5.43
N ALA A 78 9.01 -15.49 -5.00
CA ALA A 78 9.68 -16.56 -4.28
C ALA A 78 8.88 -16.99 -3.04
N GLY A 79 8.67 -18.31 -2.86
CA GLY A 79 7.87 -18.89 -1.79
C GLY A 79 6.34 -18.76 -1.98
N ALA A 80 5.86 -18.46 -3.19
CA ALA A 80 4.44 -18.58 -3.51
C ALA A 80 4.00 -20.06 -3.41
N GLY A 81 2.83 -20.32 -2.81
CA GLY A 81 2.31 -21.67 -2.58
C GLY A 81 2.87 -22.37 -1.34
N GLU A 82 3.88 -21.81 -0.66
CA GLU A 82 4.51 -22.40 0.52
C GLU A 82 3.77 -22.14 1.84
N CYS A 83 2.78 -21.23 1.85
CA CYS A 83 1.99 -20.93 3.04
C CYS A 83 1.08 -22.11 3.44
N ALA A 84 0.69 -22.14 4.72
CA ALA A 84 -0.11 -23.25 5.27
C ALA A 84 -1.46 -23.39 4.58
N LEU A 85 -2.18 -22.29 4.36
CA LEU A 85 -3.55 -22.32 3.83
C LEU A 85 -3.65 -22.93 2.41
N PRO A 86 -2.84 -22.55 1.40
CA PRO A 86 -2.84 -23.26 0.12
C PRO A 86 -2.56 -24.76 0.24
N LYS A 87 -1.66 -25.16 1.14
CA LYS A 87 -1.34 -26.59 1.38
C LYS A 87 -2.51 -27.34 2.00
N LEU A 88 -3.20 -26.72 2.96
CA LEU A 88 -4.39 -27.31 3.60
C LEU A 88 -5.55 -27.47 2.62
N LEU A 89 -5.82 -26.44 1.80
CA LEU A 89 -6.85 -26.53 0.77
C LEU A 89 -6.50 -27.60 -0.29
N GLN A 90 -5.25 -27.66 -0.73
CA GLN A 90 -4.78 -28.68 -1.66
C GLN A 90 -4.99 -30.09 -1.10
N TYR A 91 -4.63 -30.31 0.18
CA TYR A 91 -4.86 -31.57 0.87
C TYR A 91 -6.35 -31.92 0.93
N ALA A 92 -7.19 -30.93 1.32
CA ALA A 92 -8.63 -31.14 1.41
C ALA A 92 -9.22 -31.58 0.05
N TYR A 93 -8.89 -30.92 -1.04
CA TYR A 93 -9.39 -31.26 -2.36
C TYR A 93 -8.89 -32.60 -2.87
N LEU A 94 -7.61 -32.94 -2.66
CA LEU A 94 -7.05 -34.24 -3.02
C LEU A 94 -7.73 -35.41 -2.26
N HIS A 95 -8.18 -35.17 -1.02
CA HIS A 95 -8.84 -36.16 -0.19
C HIS A 95 -10.38 -36.03 -0.19
N GLN A 96 -10.95 -35.23 -1.11
CA GLN A 96 -12.40 -35.00 -1.23
C GLN A 96 -13.05 -34.50 0.07
N LEU A 97 -12.28 -33.75 0.88
CA LEU A 97 -12.77 -33.09 2.08
C LEU A 97 -13.36 -31.72 1.72
N GLN A 98 -14.45 -31.35 2.37
CA GLN A 98 -15.07 -30.06 2.21
C GLN A 98 -14.60 -29.09 3.30
N PRO A 99 -13.86 -28.03 2.98
CA PRO A 99 -13.50 -26.99 3.93
C PRO A 99 -14.76 -26.26 4.44
N LEU A 100 -14.92 -26.14 5.75
CA LEU A 100 -16.09 -25.49 6.38
C LEU A 100 -15.74 -24.07 6.85
N ALA A 101 -14.58 -23.88 7.44
CA ALA A 101 -14.10 -22.60 7.93
C ALA A 101 -12.58 -22.61 8.01
N MET A 102 -11.98 -21.43 7.96
CA MET A 102 -10.54 -21.28 8.12
C MET A 102 -10.18 -19.94 8.78
N GLY A 103 -9.02 -19.92 9.44
CA GLY A 103 -8.46 -18.70 10.00
C GLY A 103 -6.95 -18.82 10.08
N GLU A 104 -6.24 -17.75 9.73
CA GLU A 104 -4.78 -17.68 9.84
C GLU A 104 -4.39 -16.78 11.02
N PHE A 105 -3.56 -17.28 11.92
CA PHE A 105 -2.98 -16.49 13.00
C PHE A 105 -1.46 -16.64 12.99
N TRP A 106 -0.79 -15.65 13.55
CA TRP A 106 0.67 -15.69 13.65
C TRP A 106 1.10 -16.57 14.84
N TRP A 107 2.10 -17.40 14.60
CA TRP A 107 2.72 -18.23 15.63
C TRP A 107 4.22 -17.96 15.67
N GLY A 108 4.74 -17.63 16.87
CA GLY A 108 6.16 -17.37 17.11
C GLY A 108 6.54 -15.88 17.10
N MET A 109 7.85 -15.62 17.07
CA MET A 109 8.37 -14.25 17.13
C MET A 109 8.00 -13.42 15.93
N SER A 110 7.82 -12.12 16.14
CA SER A 110 7.56 -11.15 15.06
C SER A 110 8.73 -11.13 14.05
N PRO A 111 8.46 -11.10 12.75
CA PRO A 111 9.50 -10.92 11.74
C PRO A 111 10.13 -9.53 11.85
N LYS A 112 11.36 -9.37 11.32
CA LYS A 112 12.12 -8.10 11.43
C LYS A 112 11.46 -6.91 10.75
N ASP A 113 10.74 -7.17 9.65
CA ASP A 113 10.18 -6.12 8.78
C ASP A 113 8.71 -5.80 9.08
N GLU A 114 8.05 -6.57 9.93
CA GLU A 114 6.63 -6.42 10.23
C GLU A 114 6.34 -6.90 11.66
N ILE A 115 5.58 -6.12 12.43
CA ILE A 115 5.21 -6.51 13.78
C ILE A 115 3.98 -7.39 13.73
N ARG A 116 4.13 -8.65 14.16
CA ARG A 116 3.06 -9.62 14.29
C ARG A 116 3.06 -10.19 15.71
N ARG A 117 1.89 -10.28 16.30
CA ARG A 117 1.70 -10.84 17.65
C ARG A 117 1.25 -12.28 17.54
N GLU A 118 1.86 -13.15 18.35
CA GLU A 118 1.46 -14.53 18.46
C GLU A 118 -0.01 -14.68 18.87
N GLY A 119 -0.72 -15.62 18.25
CA GLY A 119 -2.13 -15.87 18.48
C GLY A 119 -3.11 -14.86 17.83
N HIS A 120 -2.63 -13.77 17.19
CA HIS A 120 -3.49 -12.80 16.51
C HIS A 120 -3.75 -13.21 15.07
N PHE A 121 -5.01 -13.03 14.63
CA PHE A 121 -5.41 -13.29 13.26
C PHE A 121 -4.90 -12.20 12.31
N TYR A 122 -4.43 -12.61 11.15
CA TYR A 122 -3.95 -11.74 10.09
C TYR A 122 -4.53 -12.17 8.75
N PRO A 123 -4.88 -11.23 7.85
CA PRO A 123 -5.31 -11.59 6.51
C PRO A 123 -4.17 -12.22 5.73
N SER A 124 -4.50 -13.11 4.81
CA SER A 124 -3.54 -13.70 3.88
C SER A 124 -2.76 -12.63 3.12
N CYS A 125 -1.49 -12.89 2.83
CA CYS A 125 -0.65 -11.91 2.15
C CYS A 125 -1.11 -11.68 0.71
N LYS A 126 -1.23 -10.40 0.31
CA LYS A 126 -1.72 -10.00 -1.02
C LYS A 126 -0.81 -10.40 -2.17
N GLY A 127 0.51 -10.42 -1.95
CA GLY A 127 1.48 -10.65 -3.01
C GLY A 127 1.72 -12.11 -3.37
N LYS A 128 1.48 -13.05 -2.46
CA LYS A 128 1.77 -14.48 -2.67
C LYS A 128 0.52 -15.35 -2.57
N CYS A 129 -0.26 -15.19 -1.49
CA CYS A 129 -1.36 -16.09 -1.20
C CYS A 129 -2.66 -15.68 -1.89
N GLU A 130 -2.96 -14.38 -1.99
CA GLU A 130 -4.23 -13.89 -2.55
C GLU A 130 -4.50 -14.40 -3.98
N PRO A 131 -3.56 -14.33 -4.97
CA PRO A 131 -3.82 -14.87 -6.31
C PRO A 131 -4.08 -16.37 -6.30
N ILE A 132 -3.37 -17.12 -5.45
CA ILE A 132 -3.54 -18.57 -5.31
C ILE A 132 -4.90 -18.88 -4.70
N LEU A 133 -5.28 -18.18 -3.63
CA LEU A 133 -6.57 -18.37 -2.97
C LEU A 133 -7.73 -17.96 -3.87
N LYS A 134 -7.63 -16.91 -4.68
CA LYS A 134 -8.64 -16.56 -5.69
C LYS A 134 -8.94 -17.73 -6.65
N HIS A 135 -7.91 -18.52 -6.99
CA HIS A 135 -8.14 -19.75 -7.77
C HIS A 135 -8.69 -20.88 -6.92
N MET A 136 -8.07 -21.16 -5.77
CA MET A 136 -8.40 -22.34 -4.97
C MET A 136 -9.79 -22.29 -4.33
N LEU A 137 -10.30 -21.09 -4.04
CA LEU A 137 -11.64 -20.89 -3.47
C LEU A 137 -12.78 -20.94 -4.51
N VAL A 138 -12.47 -21.02 -5.81
CA VAL A 138 -13.51 -21.16 -6.85
C VAL A 138 -14.28 -22.46 -6.66
N GLY A 139 -15.60 -22.34 -6.47
CA GLY A 139 -16.50 -23.47 -6.23
C GLY A 139 -16.84 -23.71 -4.76
N LEU A 140 -16.20 -23.01 -3.82
CA LEU A 140 -16.67 -22.93 -2.45
C LEU A 140 -17.65 -21.77 -2.27
N ASP A 141 -18.63 -21.97 -1.38
CA ASP A 141 -19.46 -20.89 -0.88
C ASP A 141 -18.68 -20.16 0.22
N VAL A 142 -18.10 -19.02 -0.13
CA VAL A 142 -17.29 -18.20 0.77
C VAL A 142 -17.98 -16.86 0.98
N GLU A 143 -17.93 -16.37 2.23
CA GLU A 143 -18.42 -15.03 2.52
C GLU A 143 -17.69 -13.99 1.67
N PRO A 144 -18.42 -12.98 1.13
CA PRO A 144 -17.80 -11.91 0.38
C PRO A 144 -16.79 -11.17 1.26
N ASN A 145 -15.64 -10.79 0.68
CA ASN A 145 -14.65 -10.02 1.41
C ASN A 145 -15.19 -8.61 1.67
N PRO A 146 -15.50 -8.23 2.92
CA PRO A 146 -16.08 -6.91 3.21
C PRO A 146 -15.15 -5.74 2.83
N LEU A 147 -13.85 -6.00 2.57
CA LEU A 147 -12.89 -5.02 2.09
C LEU A 147 -12.87 -4.89 0.55
N GLU A 148 -13.54 -5.80 -0.17
CA GLU A 148 -13.63 -5.82 -1.63
C GLU A 148 -15.01 -5.42 -2.14
N GLU A 149 -16.01 -5.28 -1.27
CA GLU A 149 -17.32 -4.72 -1.64
C GLU A 149 -17.13 -3.24 -2.00
N ASP A 150 -16.98 -3.00 -3.29
CA ASP A 150 -17.00 -1.64 -3.84
C ASP A 150 -18.45 -1.19 -4.04
N VAL A 151 -19.07 -0.81 -2.93
CA VAL A 151 -20.47 -0.33 -2.87
C VAL A 151 -20.68 0.86 -3.82
N HIS A 152 -19.61 1.50 -4.29
CA HIS A 152 -19.65 2.72 -5.08
C HIS A 152 -19.38 2.52 -6.57
N ARG A 153 -19.07 1.32 -7.05
CA ARG A 153 -18.76 1.07 -8.48
C ARG A 153 -19.83 1.58 -9.44
N GLN A 154 -21.08 1.57 -9.03
CA GLN A 154 -22.22 1.98 -9.87
C GLN A 154 -22.70 3.41 -9.59
N THR A 155 -22.17 4.11 -8.59
CA THR A 155 -22.62 5.47 -8.24
C THR A 155 -21.85 6.49 -9.08
N ALA A 156 -22.54 7.38 -9.79
CA ALA A 156 -21.90 8.48 -10.51
C ALA A 156 -21.16 9.41 -9.54
N LEU A 157 -20.04 9.99 -9.99
CA LEU A 157 -19.30 10.97 -9.20
C LEU A 157 -20.10 12.26 -9.15
N GLU A 158 -20.45 12.71 -7.95
CA GLU A 158 -21.16 13.96 -7.73
C GLU A 158 -20.17 15.14 -7.81
N ILE A 159 -20.31 15.95 -8.88
CA ILE A 159 -19.54 17.19 -9.11
C ILE A 159 -20.39 18.34 -8.58
N LEU A 160 -19.92 19.03 -7.55
CA LEU A 160 -20.62 20.13 -6.90
C LEU A 160 -20.29 21.50 -7.52
N TYR A 161 -19.09 21.62 -8.06
CA TYR A 161 -18.61 22.80 -8.76
C TYR A 161 -17.60 22.40 -9.83
N GLU A 162 -17.64 23.09 -10.96
CA GLU A 162 -16.70 22.91 -12.06
C GLU A 162 -16.55 24.18 -12.86
N ASP A 163 -15.31 24.55 -13.18
CA ASP A 163 -14.96 25.58 -14.14
C ASP A 163 -13.85 25.09 -15.10
N GLU A 164 -13.22 26.01 -15.82
CA GLU A 164 -12.13 25.69 -16.75
C GLU A 164 -10.89 25.13 -16.01
N TRP A 165 -10.66 25.52 -14.76
CA TRP A 165 -9.41 25.33 -14.02
C TRP A 165 -9.47 24.23 -12.99
N LEU A 166 -10.58 24.12 -12.28
CA LEU A 166 -10.74 23.21 -11.14
C LEU A 166 -12.14 22.62 -11.05
N LEU A 167 -12.28 21.62 -10.19
CA LEU A 167 -13.57 21.06 -9.81
C LEU A 167 -13.58 20.68 -8.32
N VAL A 168 -14.79 20.72 -7.76
CA VAL A 168 -15.07 20.25 -6.41
C VAL A 168 -16.01 19.06 -6.51
N VAL A 169 -15.60 17.93 -5.97
CA VAL A 169 -16.40 16.71 -5.96
C VAL A 169 -16.80 16.32 -4.55
N HIS A 170 -17.96 15.73 -4.41
CA HIS A 170 -18.37 15.07 -3.17
C HIS A 170 -17.81 13.64 -3.16
N LYS A 171 -16.87 13.36 -2.26
CA LYS A 171 -16.39 12.01 -2.03
C LYS A 171 -17.32 11.31 -1.04
N PRO A 172 -17.98 10.19 -1.41
CA PRO A 172 -18.76 9.41 -0.46
C PRO A 172 -17.85 8.71 0.57
N ALA A 173 -18.41 8.35 1.74
CA ALA A 173 -17.75 7.47 2.68
C ALA A 173 -17.54 6.08 2.07
N GLY A 174 -16.43 5.41 2.39
CA GLY A 174 -16.10 4.10 1.84
C GLY A 174 -15.30 4.12 0.53
N MET A 175 -15.26 5.24 -0.20
CA MET A 175 -14.47 5.40 -1.43
C MET A 175 -13.08 5.95 -1.14
N LEU A 176 -12.08 5.46 -1.88
CA LEU A 176 -10.72 5.99 -1.83
C LEU A 176 -10.60 7.34 -2.53
N SER A 177 -9.77 8.25 -2.01
CA SER A 177 -9.40 9.49 -2.73
C SER A 177 -8.44 9.20 -3.88
N VAL A 178 -7.49 8.33 -3.67
CA VAL A 178 -6.47 7.89 -4.66
C VAL A 178 -6.36 6.38 -4.62
N PRO A 179 -5.92 5.73 -5.72
CA PRO A 179 -5.76 4.27 -5.75
C PRO A 179 -4.91 3.76 -4.59
N GLY A 180 -5.37 2.71 -3.95
CA GLY A 180 -4.65 1.97 -2.91
C GLY A 180 -3.86 0.81 -3.50
N LYS A 181 -3.51 -0.14 -2.62
CA LYS A 181 -2.89 -1.41 -3.03
C LYS A 181 -3.90 -2.44 -3.55
N ASN A 182 -5.19 -2.17 -3.40
CA ASN A 182 -6.31 -3.01 -3.82
C ASN A 182 -6.91 -2.41 -5.09
N ASP A 183 -7.64 -3.22 -5.84
CA ASP A 183 -8.40 -2.80 -7.04
C ASP A 183 -9.70 -2.04 -6.70
N LEU A 184 -9.75 -1.40 -5.54
CA LEU A 184 -10.87 -0.55 -5.14
C LEU A 184 -10.87 0.74 -5.94
N ASP A 185 -12.06 1.14 -6.34
CA ASP A 185 -12.32 2.38 -7.05
C ASP A 185 -11.89 3.62 -6.24
N SER A 186 -11.52 4.68 -6.92
CA SER A 186 -11.08 5.92 -6.29
C SER A 186 -11.54 7.15 -7.06
N ILE A 187 -11.66 8.27 -6.36
CA ILE A 187 -11.97 9.56 -6.98
C ILE A 187 -10.98 9.88 -8.10
N LEU A 188 -9.68 9.68 -7.86
CA LEU A 188 -8.65 9.95 -8.87
C LEU A 188 -8.84 9.12 -10.14
N GLN A 189 -9.15 7.82 -10.01
CA GLN A 189 -9.40 6.96 -11.18
C GLN A 189 -10.61 7.44 -11.98
N ARG A 190 -11.70 7.80 -11.32
CA ARG A 190 -12.89 8.35 -11.97
C ARG A 190 -12.62 9.68 -12.65
N LEU A 191 -11.87 10.57 -12.00
CA LEU A 191 -11.49 11.85 -12.59
C LEU A 191 -10.60 11.69 -13.83
N HIS A 192 -9.66 10.75 -13.82
CA HIS A 192 -8.87 10.43 -15.01
C HIS A 192 -9.73 9.96 -16.18
N ASN A 193 -10.75 9.15 -15.90
CA ASN A 193 -11.67 8.67 -16.92
C ASN A 193 -12.57 9.79 -17.47
N LEU A 194 -13.02 10.72 -16.63
CA LEU A 194 -13.87 11.86 -17.01
C LEU A 194 -13.07 12.96 -17.70
N TYR A 195 -11.83 13.19 -17.30
CA TYR A 195 -10.95 14.26 -17.80
C TYR A 195 -9.64 13.72 -18.38
N PRO A 196 -9.68 12.95 -19.48
CA PRO A 196 -8.48 12.33 -20.07
C PRO A 196 -7.50 13.35 -20.66
N ARG A 197 -7.93 14.60 -20.83
CA ARG A 197 -7.09 15.72 -21.34
C ARG A 197 -6.47 16.55 -20.21
N ALA A 198 -6.72 16.24 -18.94
CA ALA A 198 -6.11 16.95 -17.82
C ALA A 198 -4.59 16.78 -17.84
N THR A 199 -3.85 17.89 -17.71
CA THR A 199 -2.38 17.91 -17.81
C THR A 199 -1.68 17.71 -16.47
N GLY A 200 -2.42 17.75 -15.34
CA GLY A 200 -1.93 17.67 -13.98
C GLY A 200 -2.34 16.39 -13.26
N PRO A 201 -1.85 16.21 -12.02
CA PRO A 201 -2.17 15.05 -11.18
C PRO A 201 -3.63 15.02 -10.69
N LEU A 202 -4.47 15.99 -11.05
CA LEU A 202 -5.86 16.18 -10.62
C LEU A 202 -6.02 16.42 -9.12
N ILE A 203 -5.79 15.40 -8.27
CA ILE A 203 -6.03 15.45 -6.82
C ILE A 203 -5.00 16.33 -6.11
N VAL A 204 -5.49 17.33 -5.38
CA VAL A 204 -4.67 18.29 -4.63
C VAL A 204 -4.49 17.87 -3.16
N HIS A 205 -5.53 17.26 -2.57
CA HIS A 205 -5.53 16.75 -1.20
C HIS A 205 -6.32 15.45 -1.10
N ARG A 206 -6.30 14.82 0.07
CA ARG A 206 -6.96 13.53 0.31
C ARG A 206 -7.90 13.61 1.49
N LEU A 207 -9.00 12.85 1.42
CA LEU A 207 -9.82 12.44 2.55
C LEU A 207 -9.56 10.95 2.83
N ASP A 208 -9.69 10.53 4.08
CA ASP A 208 -9.65 9.12 4.45
C ASP A 208 -10.80 8.36 3.79
N MET A 209 -10.65 7.06 3.57
CA MET A 209 -11.63 6.22 2.90
C MET A 209 -13.02 6.35 3.53
N ALA A 210 -13.13 6.25 4.85
CA ALA A 210 -14.40 6.35 5.59
C ALA A 210 -14.90 7.79 5.80
N THR A 211 -14.16 8.82 5.36
CA THR A 211 -14.56 10.22 5.47
C THR A 211 -15.27 10.65 4.20
N SER A 212 -16.48 11.15 4.30
CA SER A 212 -17.21 11.83 3.21
C SER A 212 -16.91 13.32 3.19
N GLY A 213 -17.19 13.98 2.06
CA GLY A 213 -17.12 15.44 1.95
C GLY A 213 -16.41 15.95 0.70
N LEU A 214 -16.04 17.23 0.75
CA LEU A 214 -15.52 17.96 -0.39
C LEU A 214 -14.07 17.57 -0.70
N LEU A 215 -13.81 17.30 -1.97
CA LEU A 215 -12.49 17.05 -2.50
C LEU A 215 -12.24 17.96 -3.70
N LEU A 216 -11.13 18.71 -3.64
CA LEU A 216 -10.74 19.67 -4.66
C LEU A 216 -9.78 19.01 -5.65
N ALA A 217 -10.02 19.19 -6.94
CA ALA A 217 -9.16 18.72 -7.99
C ALA A 217 -8.85 19.83 -9.02
N ALA A 218 -7.64 19.80 -9.58
CA ALA A 218 -7.16 20.76 -10.57
C ALA A 218 -7.06 20.11 -11.95
N LYS A 219 -7.58 20.76 -12.99
CA LYS A 219 -7.54 20.25 -14.37
C LYS A 219 -6.18 20.46 -15.04
N THR A 220 -5.40 21.46 -14.59
CA THR A 220 -4.08 21.77 -15.14
C THR A 220 -2.98 21.64 -14.09
N LYS A 221 -1.75 21.48 -14.56
CA LYS A 221 -0.56 21.36 -13.69
C LYS A 221 -0.28 22.67 -12.95
N GLU A 222 -0.52 23.80 -13.58
CA GLU A 222 -0.30 25.15 -13.03
C GLU A 222 -1.25 25.37 -11.86
N VAL A 223 -2.54 25.19 -12.06
CA VAL A 223 -3.56 25.30 -11.01
C VAL A 223 -3.35 24.30 -9.88
N HIS A 224 -2.92 23.07 -10.21
CA HIS A 224 -2.57 22.08 -9.19
C HIS A 224 -1.46 22.60 -8.27
N LYS A 225 -0.40 23.19 -8.84
CA LYS A 225 0.72 23.76 -8.07
C LYS A 225 0.27 24.92 -7.17
N GLU A 226 -0.57 25.81 -7.71
CA GLU A 226 -1.12 26.94 -6.93
C GLU A 226 -1.98 26.46 -5.77
N LEU A 227 -2.89 25.53 -6.02
CA LEU A 227 -3.72 24.94 -4.96
C LEU A 227 -2.90 24.19 -3.91
N GLN A 228 -1.86 23.47 -4.31
CA GLN A 228 -0.94 22.84 -3.36
C GLN A 228 -0.25 23.87 -2.47
N ALA A 229 0.22 24.99 -3.03
CA ALA A 229 0.81 26.08 -2.25
C ALA A 229 -0.17 26.65 -1.20
N LEU A 230 -1.46 26.77 -1.53
CA LEU A 230 -2.49 27.19 -0.57
C LEU A 230 -2.69 26.18 0.56
N PHE A 231 -2.60 24.88 0.29
CA PHE A 231 -2.62 23.84 1.36
C PHE A 231 -1.36 23.85 2.21
N GLU A 232 -0.18 24.01 1.62
CA GLU A 232 1.12 24.06 2.29
C GLU A 232 1.23 25.28 3.20
N THR A 233 0.81 26.45 2.72
CA THR A 233 0.77 27.71 3.48
C THR A 233 -0.40 27.80 4.45
N ARG A 234 -1.29 26.79 4.48
CA ARG A 234 -2.46 26.69 5.36
C ARG A 234 -3.48 27.81 5.16
N LEU A 235 -3.57 28.37 3.98
CA LEU A 235 -4.58 29.35 3.62
C LEU A 235 -5.96 28.70 3.38
N ILE A 236 -6.00 27.41 3.06
CA ILE A 236 -7.24 26.63 2.98
C ILE A 236 -7.74 26.30 4.39
N GLN A 237 -8.87 26.90 4.74
CA GLN A 237 -9.57 26.60 6.00
C GLN A 237 -10.42 25.34 5.84
N LYS A 238 -10.18 24.36 6.68
CA LYS A 238 -10.84 23.06 6.66
C LYS A 238 -11.80 22.95 7.83
N ARG A 239 -13.01 22.45 7.58
CA ARG A 239 -14.02 22.17 8.59
C ARG A 239 -14.55 20.76 8.43
N TYR A 240 -14.57 20.02 9.53
CA TYR A 240 -15.09 18.65 9.57
C TYR A 240 -16.10 18.53 10.69
N THR A 241 -17.20 17.84 10.45
CA THR A 241 -18.17 17.50 11.49
C THR A 241 -18.02 16.01 11.83
N ALA A 242 -18.04 15.69 13.11
CA ALA A 242 -17.97 14.32 13.61
C ALA A 242 -19.01 14.10 14.72
N LEU A 243 -19.40 12.84 14.89
CA LEU A 243 -20.14 12.35 16.04
C LEU A 243 -19.18 11.47 16.85
N LEU A 244 -18.96 11.82 18.09
CA LEU A 244 -18.09 11.11 19.02
C LEU A 244 -18.94 10.32 20.01
N GLU A 245 -18.47 9.16 20.41
CA GLU A 245 -18.97 8.46 21.58
C GLU A 245 -18.50 9.18 22.86
N GLY A 246 -19.37 9.34 23.82
CA GLY A 246 -19.10 10.10 25.06
C GLY A 246 -19.44 11.58 24.92
N GLU A 247 -19.57 12.21 26.10
CA GLU A 247 -19.86 13.65 26.24
C GLU A 247 -18.60 14.39 26.66
N LEU A 248 -18.15 15.32 25.82
CA LEU A 248 -17.04 16.20 26.15
C LEU A 248 -17.46 17.24 27.17
N GLU A 249 -16.64 17.50 28.19
CA GLU A 249 -16.93 18.49 29.22
C GLU A 249 -16.83 19.93 28.71
N THR A 250 -15.86 20.20 27.82
CA THR A 250 -15.55 21.53 27.29
C THR A 250 -16.21 21.79 25.95
N ASP A 251 -16.72 23.00 25.74
CA ASP A 251 -17.42 23.39 24.50
C ASP A 251 -16.48 23.66 23.35
N GLU A 252 -15.27 24.10 23.63
CA GLU A 252 -14.24 24.36 22.60
C GLU A 252 -12.84 24.13 23.17
N GLY A 253 -11.88 23.90 22.28
CA GLY A 253 -10.51 23.71 22.72
C GLY A 253 -9.55 23.52 21.55
N ILE A 254 -8.27 23.37 21.91
CA ILE A 254 -7.18 23.09 20.97
C ILE A 254 -6.46 21.81 21.39
N ILE A 255 -6.32 20.87 20.45
CA ILE A 255 -5.57 19.64 20.62
C ILE A 255 -4.24 19.82 19.88
N ASP A 256 -3.11 19.89 20.61
CA ASP A 256 -1.75 19.96 20.05
C ASP A 256 -0.99 18.70 20.50
N LEU A 257 -1.26 17.60 19.80
CA LEU A 257 -0.68 16.28 20.08
C LEU A 257 0.01 15.74 18.83
N PRO A 258 1.34 15.55 18.88
CA PRO A 258 2.09 15.06 17.72
C PRO A 258 1.76 13.61 17.40
N ILE A 259 1.66 13.30 16.09
CA ILE A 259 1.18 12.01 15.57
C ILE A 259 2.25 11.32 14.74
N CYS A 260 2.40 10.01 14.94
CA CYS A 260 3.22 9.12 14.10
C CYS A 260 2.47 7.81 13.79
N PRO A 261 2.96 7.04 12.79
CA PRO A 261 2.48 5.69 12.58
C PRO A 261 2.69 4.82 13.84
N ASN A 262 1.69 4.04 14.21
CA ASN A 262 1.83 3.07 15.29
C ASN A 262 2.66 1.87 14.77
N PRO A 263 3.89 1.64 15.26
CA PRO A 263 4.71 0.55 14.79
C PRO A 263 4.15 -0.83 15.19
N MET A 264 3.34 -0.87 16.26
CA MET A 264 2.76 -2.10 16.79
C MET A 264 1.41 -2.46 16.14
N ASP A 265 0.78 -1.50 15.42
CA ASP A 265 -0.56 -1.70 14.86
C ASP A 265 -0.74 -0.87 13.58
N ARG A 266 -0.05 -1.24 12.49
CA ARG A 266 -0.21 -0.59 11.19
C ARG A 266 -1.51 -1.04 10.51
N PRO A 267 -2.22 -0.13 9.84
CA PRO A 267 -1.86 1.24 9.43
C PRO A 267 -2.25 2.34 10.43
N ARG A 268 -2.61 2.00 11.67
CA ARG A 268 -3.06 2.98 12.66
C ARG A 268 -1.98 4.01 12.99
N GLN A 269 -2.44 5.18 13.42
CA GLN A 269 -1.61 6.27 13.90
C GLN A 269 -1.74 6.37 15.42
N MET A 270 -0.72 6.92 16.10
CA MET A 270 -0.72 7.12 17.54
C MET A 270 -0.13 8.49 17.89
N VAL A 271 -0.45 8.98 19.09
CA VAL A 271 0.23 10.14 19.67
C VAL A 271 1.60 9.71 20.18
N SER A 272 2.64 10.48 19.83
CA SER A 272 3.98 10.28 20.34
C SER A 272 4.71 11.63 20.40
N ARG A 273 5.13 12.03 21.58
CA ARG A 273 5.92 13.26 21.75
C ARG A 273 7.36 13.12 21.23
N GLU A 274 7.89 11.91 21.21
CA GLU A 274 9.27 11.63 20.79
C GLU A 274 9.39 11.48 19.26
N TYR A 275 8.48 10.74 18.62
CA TYR A 275 8.56 10.41 17.19
C TYR A 275 7.48 11.09 16.34
N GLY A 276 6.53 11.76 16.98
CA GLY A 276 5.38 12.36 16.31
C GLY A 276 5.71 13.65 15.56
N LYS A 277 5.08 13.82 14.43
CA LYS A 277 5.07 15.10 13.71
C LYS A 277 3.96 15.98 14.30
N ARG A 278 4.27 17.26 14.52
CA ARG A 278 3.29 18.22 15.07
C ARG A 278 1.96 18.15 14.34
N ALA A 279 0.89 18.03 15.12
CA ALA A 279 -0.48 18.00 14.66
C ALA A 279 -1.35 18.86 15.59
N VAL A 280 -2.10 19.81 15.01
CA VAL A 280 -2.91 20.77 15.76
C VAL A 280 -4.31 20.82 15.18
N THR A 281 -5.32 20.70 16.04
CA THR A 281 -6.74 20.76 15.69
C THR A 281 -7.49 21.61 16.72
N SER A 282 -8.20 22.65 16.29
CA SER A 282 -9.20 23.30 17.13
C SER A 282 -10.54 22.61 16.97
N TYR A 283 -11.37 22.68 18.01
CA TYR A 283 -12.71 22.12 17.93
C TYR A 283 -13.74 22.99 18.63
N ARG A 284 -15.02 22.79 18.25
CA ARG A 284 -16.19 23.36 18.91
C ARG A 284 -17.29 22.32 18.95
N VAL A 285 -17.85 22.09 20.13
CA VAL A 285 -19.02 21.24 20.32
C VAL A 285 -20.26 21.94 19.74
N LEU A 286 -21.05 21.18 19.01
CA LEU A 286 -22.31 21.64 18.44
C LEU A 286 -23.50 21.18 19.30
N GLU A 287 -23.44 19.93 19.79
CA GLU A 287 -24.55 19.31 20.54
C GLU A 287 -24.02 18.14 21.37
N ARG A 288 -24.63 17.91 22.53
CA ARG A 288 -24.47 16.69 23.35
C ARG A 288 -25.83 16.04 23.51
N LYS A 289 -25.93 14.79 23.13
CA LYS A 289 -27.19 14.06 23.20
C LYS A 289 -26.96 12.57 23.24
N ASP A 290 -27.71 11.87 24.08
CA ASP A 290 -27.72 10.40 24.17
C ASP A 290 -26.32 9.78 24.37
N GLY A 291 -25.50 10.42 25.25
CA GLY A 291 -24.13 9.96 25.53
C GLY A 291 -23.15 10.20 24.38
N LYS A 292 -23.48 11.06 23.41
CA LYS A 292 -22.67 11.40 22.26
C LYS A 292 -22.43 12.88 22.12
N THR A 293 -21.32 13.26 21.50
CA THR A 293 -20.99 14.67 21.22
C THR A 293 -20.88 14.87 19.71
N ARG A 294 -21.70 15.75 19.15
CA ARG A 294 -21.55 16.28 17.80
C ARG A 294 -20.61 17.47 17.84
N ILE A 295 -19.53 17.40 17.06
CA ILE A 295 -18.42 18.34 17.14
C ILE A 295 -17.99 18.82 15.75
N THR A 296 -17.51 20.05 15.67
CA THR A 296 -16.79 20.60 14.51
C THR A 296 -15.31 20.66 14.81
N PHE A 297 -14.50 20.10 13.92
CA PHE A 297 -13.05 20.19 13.96
C PHE A 297 -12.52 21.15 12.89
N TYR A 298 -11.51 21.93 13.26
CA TYR A 298 -10.76 22.84 12.40
C TYR A 298 -9.28 22.43 12.43
N PRO A 299 -8.84 21.49 11.54
CA PRO A 299 -7.46 21.03 11.55
C PRO A 299 -6.52 22.10 10.94
N HIS A 300 -5.58 22.59 11.75
CA HIS A 300 -4.51 23.51 11.32
C HIS A 300 -3.39 22.77 10.60
N THR A 301 -3.27 21.47 10.79
CA THR A 301 -2.33 20.56 10.11
C THR A 301 -3.12 19.46 9.40
N GLY A 302 -2.45 18.62 8.59
CA GLY A 302 -3.09 17.54 7.82
C GLY A 302 -2.30 16.23 7.95
N ARG A 303 -2.25 15.63 9.15
CA ARG A 303 -1.62 14.31 9.34
C ARG A 303 -2.61 13.19 9.04
N MET A 304 -2.07 12.03 8.68
CA MET A 304 -2.90 10.84 8.44
C MET A 304 -3.72 10.51 9.70
N HIS A 305 -5.02 10.28 9.52
CA HIS A 305 -6.00 9.99 10.58
C HIS A 305 -6.02 11.02 11.73
N GLN A 306 -5.55 12.27 11.49
CA GLN A 306 -5.36 13.26 12.55
C GLN A 306 -6.60 13.44 13.44
N LEU A 307 -7.76 13.70 12.85
CA LEU A 307 -8.99 13.96 13.61
C LEU A 307 -9.43 12.73 14.41
N ARG A 308 -9.23 11.53 13.86
CA ARG A 308 -9.56 10.28 14.57
C ARG A 308 -8.65 10.04 15.77
N VAL A 309 -7.34 10.30 15.62
CA VAL A 309 -6.37 10.14 16.70
C VAL A 309 -6.61 11.18 17.78
N HIS A 310 -6.85 12.45 17.39
CA HIS A 310 -7.12 13.52 18.34
C HIS A 310 -8.44 13.31 19.09
N ALA A 311 -9.48 12.81 18.42
CA ALA A 311 -10.77 12.52 19.06
C ALA A 311 -10.73 11.31 20.01
N ALA A 312 -9.81 10.36 19.78
CA ALA A 312 -9.68 9.15 20.59
C ALA A 312 -8.65 9.27 21.72
N HIS A 313 -7.92 10.39 21.80
CA HIS A 313 -6.92 10.61 22.86
C HIS A 313 -7.52 11.57 23.90
N PRO A 314 -7.66 11.12 25.17
CA PRO A 314 -8.21 11.92 26.25
C PRO A 314 -7.30 13.09 26.61
#